data_ed4cea2d3605c0d68a9c21a47bc6044e
#
_entry.id   ed4cea2d3605c0d68a9c21a47bc6044e
#
_cell.length_a   1.000
_cell.length_b   1.000
_cell.length_c   1.000
_cell.angle_alpha   90.00
_cell.angle_beta   90.00
_cell.angle_gamma   90.00
#
_symmetry.space_group_name_H-M   'P 1'
#
loop_
_entity.id
_entity.type
_entity.pdbx_description
1 polymer ?
#
loop_
_entity_poly.entity_id
_entity_poly.type
_entity_poly.pdbx_seq_one_letter_code
_entity_poly.pdbx_strand_id
1 'polypeptide(L)'
;MRALISVSDKTGVAAFAAALSRLGWEIIATGGTQRLLENEGVKTIGISEVTGFPEICDGRVKTLHPKVHGALLGRRDLPSHLEALRENGIEFIDLVCVNLYPFAATIAKPGVTMEIGRAHV
;
A
#
# COMPACT_ATOMS: atom_id res chain seq x y z
N MET A 1 9.37 -12.56 -3.04
CA MET A 1 8.35 -11.70 -3.67
C MET A 1 7.75 -10.75 -2.68
N ARG A 2 7.26 -9.62 -3.16
CA ARG A 2 6.70 -8.56 -2.33
C ARG A 2 5.27 -8.24 -2.71
N ALA A 3 4.40 -8.07 -1.71
CA ALA A 3 3.03 -7.62 -1.89
C ALA A 3 2.83 -6.28 -1.19
N LEU A 4 2.16 -5.35 -1.86
CA LEU A 4 1.70 -4.10 -1.26
C LEU A 4 0.21 -4.24 -0.98
N ILE A 5 -0.17 -4.14 0.29
CA ILE A 5 -1.57 -4.25 0.73
C ILE A 5 -1.99 -2.95 1.40
N SER A 6 -2.98 -2.30 0.81
CA SER A 6 -3.53 -1.05 1.33
C SER A 6 -5.03 -1.03 1.04
N VAL A 7 -5.83 -1.41 2.01
CA VAL A 7 -7.26 -1.58 1.82
C VAL A 7 -8.07 -0.72 2.78
N SER A 8 -9.15 -0.16 2.28
CA SER A 8 -10.16 0.55 3.08
C SER A 8 -11.08 -0.45 3.77
N ASP A 9 -11.72 -1.32 3.00
CA ASP A 9 -12.46 -2.47 3.52
C ASP A 9 -11.48 -3.60 3.79
N LYS A 10 -11.35 -3.99 5.05
CA LYS A 10 -10.34 -4.94 5.52
C LYS A 10 -10.87 -6.38 5.64
N THR A 11 -12.08 -6.64 5.14
CA THR A 11 -12.68 -7.97 5.17
C THR A 11 -11.80 -8.99 4.44
N GLY A 12 -11.40 -10.03 5.14
CA GLY A 12 -10.61 -11.13 4.58
C GLY A 12 -9.13 -10.81 4.35
N VAL A 13 -8.67 -9.59 4.62
CA VAL A 13 -7.29 -9.20 4.33
C VAL A 13 -6.28 -9.94 5.20
N ALA A 14 -6.61 -10.22 6.46
CA ALA A 14 -5.70 -10.92 7.36
C ALA A 14 -5.43 -12.35 6.90
N ALA A 15 -6.47 -13.08 6.47
CA ALA A 15 -6.33 -14.45 5.95
C ALA A 15 -5.50 -14.46 4.65
N PHE A 16 -5.75 -13.49 3.77
CA PHE A 16 -5.00 -13.36 2.53
C PHE A 16 -3.52 -13.08 2.78
N ALA A 17 -3.23 -12.10 3.63
CA ALA A 17 -1.85 -11.74 3.96
C ALA A 17 -1.13 -12.88 4.69
N ALA A 18 -1.81 -13.58 5.59
CA ALA A 18 -1.24 -14.74 6.28
C ALA A 18 -0.86 -15.83 5.29
N ALA A 19 -1.69 -16.09 4.28
CA ALA A 19 -1.38 -17.07 3.24
C ALA A 19 -0.14 -16.68 2.44
N LEU A 20 -0.03 -15.41 2.04
CA LEU A 20 1.17 -14.90 1.36
C LEU A 20 2.42 -15.01 2.25
N SER A 21 2.29 -14.68 3.52
CA SER A 21 3.40 -14.78 4.47
C SER A 21 3.91 -16.21 4.61
N ARG A 22 3.00 -17.19 4.66
CA ARG A 22 3.37 -18.61 4.70
C ARG A 22 4.09 -19.07 3.43
N LEU A 23 3.86 -18.41 2.30
CA LEU A 23 4.56 -18.67 1.05
C LEU A 23 5.91 -17.96 0.95
N GLY A 24 6.31 -17.23 2.00
CA GLY A 24 7.59 -16.53 2.03
C GLY A 24 7.56 -15.13 1.44
N TRP A 25 6.38 -14.56 1.18
CA TRP A 25 6.25 -13.21 0.69
C TRP A 25 6.51 -12.17 1.77
N GLU A 26 7.16 -11.08 1.39
CA GLU A 26 7.20 -9.87 2.21
C GLU A 26 5.91 -9.08 2.01
N ILE A 27 5.33 -8.59 3.08
CA ILE A 27 4.08 -7.83 3.06
C ILE A 27 4.39 -6.37 3.41
N ILE A 28 4.19 -5.47 2.46
CA ILE A 28 4.25 -4.03 2.70
C ILE A 28 2.82 -3.55 2.92
N ALA A 29 2.60 -2.82 3.99
CA ALA A 29 1.25 -2.36 4.32
C ALA A 29 1.26 -0.90 4.77
N THR A 30 0.12 -0.24 4.60
CA THR A 30 -0.09 1.15 4.99
C THR A 30 -0.96 1.24 6.24
N GLY A 31 -0.71 2.24 7.05
CA GLY A 31 -1.55 2.72 8.15
C GLY A 31 -2.39 1.68 8.88
N GLY A 32 -3.71 1.80 8.75
CA GLY A 32 -4.66 0.91 9.41
C GLY A 32 -4.59 -0.54 8.94
N THR A 33 -4.22 -0.78 7.70
CA THR A 33 -4.00 -2.15 7.19
C THR A 33 -2.83 -2.80 7.92
N GLN A 34 -1.74 -2.08 8.10
CA GLN A 34 -0.59 -2.59 8.86
C GLN A 34 -0.96 -2.95 10.29
N ARG A 35 -1.67 -2.07 10.97
CA ARG A 35 -2.11 -2.30 12.36
C ARG A 35 -2.98 -3.55 12.47
N LEU A 36 -3.93 -3.72 11.56
CA LEU A 36 -4.78 -4.90 11.56
C LEU A 36 -3.98 -6.17 11.35
N LEU A 37 -3.09 -6.18 10.36
CA LEU A 37 -2.29 -7.37 10.03
C LEU A 37 -1.37 -7.75 11.19
N GLU A 38 -0.72 -6.79 11.80
CA GLU A 38 0.15 -7.06 12.97
C GLU A 38 -0.64 -7.56 14.17
N ASN A 39 -1.83 -7.03 14.41
CA ASN A 39 -2.72 -7.51 15.46
C ASN A 39 -3.17 -8.96 15.23
N GLU A 40 -3.24 -9.39 13.98
CA GLU A 40 -3.57 -10.77 13.60
C GLU A 40 -2.33 -11.67 13.48
N GLY A 41 -1.17 -11.18 13.88
CA GLY A 41 0.07 -11.95 13.90
C GLY A 41 0.79 -12.05 12.57
N VAL A 42 0.43 -11.24 11.58
CA VAL A 42 1.12 -11.18 10.29
C VAL A 42 2.23 -10.13 10.34
N LYS A 43 3.47 -10.55 10.09
CA LYS A 43 4.60 -9.64 10.02
C LYS A 43 4.52 -8.76 8.78
N THR A 44 4.69 -7.46 8.96
CA THR A 44 4.61 -6.48 7.87
C THR A 44 5.80 -5.55 7.87
N ILE A 45 6.02 -4.93 6.70
CA ILE A 45 6.91 -3.80 6.52
C ILE A 45 6.02 -2.57 6.31
N GLY A 46 6.19 -1.53 7.12
CA GLY A 46 5.43 -0.30 6.95
C GLY A 46 5.86 0.44 5.69
N ILE A 47 4.90 1.10 5.03
CA ILE A 47 5.21 1.85 3.81
C ILE A 47 6.27 2.93 4.06
N SER A 48 6.29 3.55 5.24
CA SER A 48 7.28 4.56 5.58
C SER A 48 8.69 3.99 5.71
N GLU A 49 8.84 2.71 6.02
CA GLU A 49 10.15 2.04 6.01
C GLU A 49 10.67 1.88 4.59
N VAL A 50 9.79 1.65 3.62
CA VAL A 50 10.16 1.54 2.21
C VAL A 50 10.55 2.89 1.64
N THR A 51 9.74 3.92 1.90
CA THR A 51 9.96 5.25 1.35
C THR A 51 11.00 6.07 2.10
N GLY A 52 11.21 5.78 3.38
CA GLY A 52 11.99 6.64 4.26
C GLY A 52 11.32 7.95 4.59
N PHE A 53 10.02 8.06 4.33
CA PHE A 53 9.25 9.28 4.56
C PHE A 53 7.97 8.95 5.33
N PRO A 54 7.57 9.75 6.32
CA PRO A 54 6.38 9.45 7.12
C PRO A 54 5.09 9.63 6.32
N GLU A 55 4.04 8.95 6.74
CA GLU A 55 2.69 9.25 6.27
C GLU A 55 2.29 10.62 6.82
N ILE A 56 1.86 11.52 5.95
CA ILE A 56 1.48 12.89 6.34
C ILE A 56 0.05 13.19 5.89
N CYS A 57 -0.46 14.35 6.32
CA CYS A 57 -1.82 14.80 5.99
C CYS A 57 -2.87 13.76 6.39
N ASP A 58 -2.76 13.24 7.61
CA ASP A 58 -3.65 12.20 8.15
C ASP A 58 -3.71 10.96 7.27
N GLY A 59 -2.55 10.56 6.73
CA GLY A 59 -2.44 9.38 5.89
C GLY A 59 -2.93 9.58 4.45
N ARG A 60 -3.24 10.80 4.04
CA ARG A 60 -3.60 11.07 2.63
C ARG A 60 -2.41 11.01 1.70
N VAL A 61 -1.22 11.22 2.23
CA VAL A 61 0.04 11.16 1.49
C VAL A 61 0.92 10.09 2.11
N LYS A 62 1.18 9.01 1.41
CA LYS A 62 1.97 7.89 1.92
C LYS A 62 2.68 7.06 0.84
N THR A 63 2.15 7.00 -0.37
CA THR A 63 2.71 6.18 -1.46
C THR A 63 3.26 6.99 -2.62
N LEU A 64 3.17 8.31 -2.57
CA LEU A 64 3.71 9.20 -3.61
C LEU A 64 5.21 9.31 -3.46
N HIS A 65 5.91 8.27 -3.87
CA HIS A 65 7.36 8.18 -3.73
C HIS A 65 7.95 7.30 -4.83
N PRO A 66 9.13 7.65 -5.37
CA PRO A 66 9.76 6.86 -6.42
C PRO A 66 10.01 5.40 -6.03
N LYS A 67 10.25 5.12 -4.77
CA LYS A 67 10.46 3.73 -4.31
C LYS A 67 9.20 2.87 -4.38
N VAL A 68 8.04 3.47 -4.36
CA VAL A 68 6.77 2.77 -4.56
C VAL A 68 6.41 2.74 -6.04
N HIS A 69 6.35 3.90 -6.69
CA HIS A 69 5.97 3.98 -8.10
C HIS A 69 6.98 3.32 -9.03
N GLY A 70 8.27 3.44 -8.75
CA GLY A 70 9.30 2.74 -9.50
C GLY A 70 9.15 1.22 -9.39
N ALA A 71 8.84 0.73 -8.21
CA ALA A 71 8.62 -0.69 -7.96
C ALA A 71 7.41 -1.25 -8.71
N LEU A 72 6.42 -0.41 -9.00
CA LEU A 72 5.20 -0.80 -9.71
C LEU A 72 5.30 -0.57 -11.22
N LEU A 73 5.92 0.52 -11.65
CA LEU A 73 5.93 0.95 -13.04
C LEU A 73 7.17 0.50 -13.80
N GLY A 74 8.22 0.08 -13.11
CA GLY A 74 9.43 -0.43 -13.75
C GLY A 74 9.12 -1.68 -14.58
N ARG A 75 9.61 -1.69 -15.80
CA ARG A 75 9.42 -2.84 -16.70
C ARG A 75 10.53 -3.85 -16.51
N ARG A 76 10.17 -5.09 -16.25
CA ARG A 76 11.11 -6.19 -15.99
C ARG A 76 11.81 -6.68 -17.25
N ASP A 77 11.24 -6.36 -18.42
CA ASP A 77 11.78 -6.72 -19.71
C ASP A 77 12.75 -5.68 -20.33
N LEU A 78 12.95 -4.54 -19.64
CA LEU A 78 13.85 -3.48 -20.11
C LEU A 78 15.09 -3.39 -19.21
N PRO A 79 16.29 -3.70 -19.73
CA PRO A 79 17.54 -3.60 -18.95
C PRO A 79 17.78 -2.22 -18.35
N SER A 80 17.41 -1.14 -19.04
CA SER A 80 17.55 0.23 -18.53
C SER A 80 16.70 0.47 -17.28
N HIS A 81 15.50 -0.12 -17.21
CA HIS A 81 14.65 -0.01 -16.03
C HIS A 81 15.22 -0.80 -14.86
N LEU A 82 15.71 -2.01 -15.12
CA LEU A 82 16.35 -2.83 -14.09
C LEU A 82 17.54 -2.11 -13.47
N GLU A 83 18.37 -1.48 -14.31
CA GLU A 83 19.54 -0.71 -13.88
C GLU A 83 19.12 0.49 -13.02
N ALA A 84 18.14 1.27 -13.49
CA ALA A 84 17.66 2.44 -12.77
C ALA A 84 17.11 2.09 -11.40
N LEU A 85 16.34 1.01 -11.29
CA LEU A 85 15.79 0.56 -10.02
C LEU A 85 16.91 0.09 -9.08
N ARG A 86 17.86 -0.67 -9.59
CA ARG A 86 18.99 -1.16 -8.79
C ARG A 86 19.84 0.01 -8.27
N GLU A 87 20.16 0.99 -9.11
CA GLU A 87 20.92 2.17 -8.72
C GLU A 87 20.26 2.99 -7.63
N ASN A 88 18.93 2.99 -7.61
CA ASN A 88 18.16 3.75 -6.63
C ASN A 88 17.68 2.89 -5.42
N GLY A 89 18.14 1.65 -5.33
CA GLY A 89 17.80 0.77 -4.22
C GLY A 89 16.33 0.38 -4.17
N ILE A 90 15.70 0.22 -5.34
CA ILE A 90 14.26 -0.09 -5.45
C ILE A 90 14.09 -1.56 -5.80
N GLU A 91 13.34 -2.29 -4.97
CA GLU A 91 12.92 -3.66 -5.25
C GLU A 91 11.52 -3.67 -5.83
N PHE A 92 11.27 -4.58 -6.76
CA PHE A 92 9.94 -4.72 -7.38
C PHE A 92 8.86 -5.10 -6.37
N ILE A 93 7.66 -4.60 -6.62
CA ILE A 93 6.44 -5.08 -5.97
C ILE A 93 5.77 -6.03 -6.96
N ASP A 94 5.47 -7.25 -6.50
CA ASP A 94 4.98 -8.33 -7.35
C ASP A 94 3.46 -8.43 -7.35
N LEU A 95 2.81 -7.94 -6.29
CA LEU A 95 1.36 -8.00 -6.11
C LEU A 95 0.89 -6.73 -5.41
N VAL A 96 -0.21 -6.19 -5.88
CA VAL A 96 -0.88 -5.05 -5.24
C VAL A 96 -2.30 -5.47 -4.87
N CYS A 97 -2.67 -5.26 -3.62
CA CYS A 97 -4.02 -5.50 -3.13
C CYS A 97 -4.57 -4.20 -2.56
N VAL A 98 -5.51 -3.63 -3.27
CA VAL A 98 -6.18 -2.39 -2.88
C VAL A 98 -7.67 -2.51 -3.15
N ASN A 99 -8.46 -1.71 -2.46
CA ASN A 99 -9.85 -1.49 -2.84
C ASN A 99 -10.17 0.00 -2.79
N LEU A 100 -11.28 0.38 -3.39
CA LEU A 100 -11.68 1.77 -3.45
C LEU A 100 -12.16 2.26 -2.09
N TYR A 101 -11.94 3.54 -1.81
CA TYR A 101 -12.54 4.18 -0.65
C TYR A 101 -14.06 4.18 -0.78
N PRO A 102 -14.79 4.10 0.35
CA PRO A 102 -16.25 3.96 0.32
C PRO A 102 -16.94 5.29 0.00
N PHE A 103 -16.93 5.68 -1.27
CA PHE A 103 -17.51 6.95 -1.72
C PHE A 103 -18.97 7.10 -1.28
N ALA A 104 -19.80 6.09 -1.55
CA ALA A 104 -21.22 6.14 -1.20
C ALA A 104 -21.43 6.31 0.31
N ALA A 105 -20.65 5.60 1.14
CA ALA A 105 -20.72 5.74 2.59
C ALA A 105 -20.22 7.12 3.05
N THR A 106 -19.17 7.63 2.43
CA THR A 106 -18.60 8.94 2.78
C THR A 106 -19.56 10.08 2.45
N ILE A 107 -20.16 10.11 1.26
CA ILE A 107 -21.09 11.16 0.87
C ILE A 107 -22.43 11.09 1.61
N ALA A 108 -22.76 9.94 2.20
CA ALA A 108 -23.97 9.78 3.00
C ALA A 108 -23.83 10.30 4.44
N LYS A 109 -22.60 10.61 4.88
CA LYS A 109 -22.36 11.12 6.25
C LYS A 109 -22.86 12.56 6.38
N PRO A 110 -23.45 12.95 7.54
CA PRO A 110 -23.82 14.34 7.78
C PRO A 110 -22.61 15.29 7.69
N GLY A 111 -22.82 16.48 7.13
CA GLY A 111 -21.78 17.50 7.03
C GLY A 111 -20.78 17.30 5.91
N VAL A 112 -20.95 16.31 5.05
CA VAL A 112 -20.07 16.09 3.90
C VAL A 112 -20.33 17.14 2.82
N THR A 113 -19.24 17.76 2.35
CA THR A 113 -19.24 18.63 1.17
C THR A 113 -18.60 17.91 -0.02
N MET A 114 -18.66 18.52 -1.19
CA MET A 114 -18.03 17.95 -2.38
C MET A 114 -16.50 17.80 -2.19
N GLU A 115 -15.85 18.77 -1.56
CA GLU A 115 -14.41 18.72 -1.28
C GLU A 115 -14.07 17.59 -0.31
N ILE A 116 -14.84 17.41 0.75
CA ILE A 116 -14.65 16.33 1.71
C ILE A 116 -14.84 14.98 1.02
N GLY A 117 -15.88 14.84 0.19
CA GLY A 117 -16.13 13.63 -0.56
C GLY A 117 -14.95 13.25 -1.46
N ARG A 118 -14.37 14.22 -2.17
CA ARG A 118 -13.17 13.99 -2.99
C ARG A 118 -11.98 13.59 -2.16
N ALA A 119 -11.77 14.23 -1.02
CA ALA A 119 -10.60 13.97 -0.19
C ALA A 119 -10.62 12.58 0.46
N HIS A 120 -11.79 11.98 0.63
CA HIS A 120 -11.97 10.71 1.32
C HIS A 120 -12.28 9.53 0.39
N VAL A 121 -12.36 9.77 -0.90
CA VAL A 121 -12.56 8.73 -1.95
C VAL A 121 -11.25 8.37 -2.72
#